data_22083e426282db14e9b26e55da03b80d
#
_entry.id   22083e426282db14e9b26e55da03b80d
#
_cell.length_a   1.000
_cell.length_b   1.000
_cell.length_c   1.000
_cell.angle_alpha   90.00
_cell.angle_beta   90.00
_cell.angle_gamma   90.00
#
_symmetry.space_group_name_H-M   'P 1'
#
loop_
_entity.id
_entity.type
_entity.pdbx_description
1 polymer ?
#
loop_
_entity_poly.entity_id
_entity_poly.type
_entity_poly.pdbx_seq_one_letter_code
_entity_poly.pdbx_strand_id
1 'polypeptide(L)'
;MMTSLQKKILVLFIFSIIIIIWILYNDSTITQPNDSTIIQPNKSTITQPIFASNTTKNTGFNDRGGGNTIFLDRHNLNCDSNGINSFILVNDEKGNMRYDYNCSSGGNLQKLSDKDTGFNSDGGGNIIYLDRHNIDCGSNSALAQFNLIRNNNNQLRYNYKCLSSNEPLYCRNMTTTPGKATGKTSDLKTQNLSCNNDEVISSFKLTRPTNDSIAYQYKCCKY
;
A
#
# COMPACT_ATOMS: atom_id res chain seq x y z
N MET A 1 48.03 -5.76 29.73
CA MET A 1 46.75 -6.18 30.36
C MET A 1 46.31 -5.04 31.29
N MET A 2 45.16 -4.40 31.03
CA MET A 2 44.63 -3.36 31.94
C MET A 2 44.14 -4.00 33.24
N THR A 3 44.53 -3.37 34.38
CA THR A 3 44.07 -3.82 35.71
C THR A 3 42.57 -3.59 35.89
N SER A 4 41.92 -4.29 36.82
CA SER A 4 40.51 -4.13 37.16
C SER A 4 40.13 -2.68 37.52
N LEU A 5 41.04 -1.95 38.15
CA LEU A 5 40.85 -0.55 38.51
C LEU A 5 40.84 0.36 37.27
N GLN A 6 41.76 0.13 36.31
CA GLN A 6 41.83 0.92 35.07
C GLN A 6 40.57 0.73 34.21
N LYS A 7 39.98 -0.46 34.18
CA LYS A 7 38.69 -0.71 33.50
C LYS A 7 37.56 0.09 34.12
N LYS A 8 37.48 0.14 35.46
CA LYS A 8 36.43 0.92 36.17
C LYS A 8 36.54 2.43 35.89
N ILE A 9 37.78 2.96 35.89
CA ILE A 9 38.02 4.37 35.58
C ILE A 9 37.63 4.69 34.15
N LEU A 10 37.94 3.82 33.18
CA LEU A 10 37.56 4.03 31.78
C LEU A 10 36.05 4.05 31.58
N VAL A 11 35.30 3.16 32.26
CA VAL A 11 33.84 3.15 32.19
C VAL A 11 33.23 4.44 32.73
N LEU A 12 33.74 4.96 33.86
CA LEU A 12 33.24 6.22 34.44
C LEU A 12 33.53 7.41 33.54
N PHE A 13 34.68 7.44 32.85
CA PHE A 13 35.02 8.47 31.86
C PHE A 13 34.08 8.47 30.66
N ILE A 14 33.74 7.29 30.15
CA ILE A 14 32.76 7.17 29.03
C ILE A 14 31.37 7.66 29.44
N PHE A 15 30.91 7.30 30.63
CA PHE A 15 29.62 7.75 31.14
C PHE A 15 29.59 9.28 31.33
N SER A 16 30.64 9.91 31.82
CA SER A 16 30.70 11.36 31.99
C SER A 16 30.67 12.11 30.64
N ILE A 17 31.36 11.58 29.62
CA ILE A 17 31.32 12.16 28.27
C ILE A 17 29.91 12.07 27.65
N ILE A 18 29.21 10.95 27.82
CA ILE A 18 27.84 10.78 27.32
C ILE A 18 26.88 11.78 28.00
N ILE A 19 27.01 11.99 29.30
CA ILE A 19 26.20 12.94 30.03
C ILE A 19 26.46 14.39 29.55
N ILE A 20 27.72 14.76 29.32
CA ILE A 20 28.06 16.09 28.81
C ILE A 20 27.51 16.32 27.42
N ILE A 21 27.61 15.33 26.52
CA ILE A 21 27.03 15.41 25.17
C ILE A 21 25.50 15.56 25.25
N TRP A 22 24.85 14.81 26.15
CA TRP A 22 23.40 14.90 26.34
C TRP A 22 22.95 16.29 26.86
N ILE A 23 23.71 16.88 27.80
CA ILE A 23 23.45 18.24 28.31
C ILE A 23 23.65 19.29 27.21
N LEU A 24 24.74 19.20 26.43
CA LEU A 24 25.00 20.14 25.32
C LEU A 24 23.98 20.02 24.18
N TYR A 25 23.38 18.87 24.01
CA TYR A 25 22.34 18.65 22.99
C TYR A 25 20.98 19.21 23.42
N ASN A 26 20.70 19.26 24.72
CA ASN A 26 19.42 19.74 25.25
C ASN A 26 19.41 21.25 25.59
N ASP A 27 20.56 21.95 25.58
CA ASP A 27 20.68 23.33 26.00
C ASP A 27 20.61 24.37 24.85
N SER A 28 20.09 23.92 23.67
CA SER A 28 19.81 24.82 22.53
C SER A 28 18.44 25.48 22.69
N THR A 29 18.19 26.16 23.81
CA THR A 29 17.09 27.14 23.92
C THR A 29 17.53 28.46 23.34
N ILE A 30 17.05 28.77 22.15
CA ILE A 30 17.24 30.03 21.46
C ILE A 30 16.50 31.14 22.25
N THR A 31 17.24 32.07 22.82
CA THR A 31 16.73 33.33 23.31
C THR A 31 16.33 34.22 22.14
N GLN A 32 15.06 34.62 22.09
CA GLN A 32 14.55 35.66 21.17
C GLN A 32 15.00 37.07 21.63
N PRO A 33 15.43 37.92 20.71
CA PRO A 33 15.43 39.36 20.95
C PRO A 33 14.07 39.96 20.58
N ASN A 34 13.46 40.73 21.50
CA ASN A 34 12.34 41.60 21.23
C ASN A 34 12.79 42.75 20.31
N ASP A 35 12.21 42.88 19.15
CA ASP A 35 12.01 44.21 18.54
C ASP A 35 10.72 44.20 17.70
N SER A 36 9.98 45.29 17.95
CA SER A 36 8.63 45.53 17.45
C SER A 36 8.72 46.26 16.11
N THR A 37 8.28 45.63 15.03
CA THR A 37 7.75 46.36 13.88
C THR A 37 6.74 45.47 13.14
N ILE A 38 5.47 45.89 13.20
CA ILE A 38 4.33 45.25 12.57
C ILE A 38 4.42 45.49 11.06
N ILE A 39 4.79 44.45 10.30
CA ILE A 39 4.41 44.31 8.90
C ILE A 39 3.72 42.93 8.79
N GLN A 40 2.41 42.92 8.57
CA GLN A 40 1.69 41.70 8.24
C GLN A 40 2.11 41.24 6.85
N PRO A 41 2.75 40.06 6.69
CA PRO A 41 2.70 39.33 5.47
C PRO A 41 1.55 38.32 5.52
N ASN A 42 0.86 38.21 4.40
CA ASN A 42 -0.16 37.23 4.09
C ASN A 42 -0.01 35.94 4.87
N LYS A 43 -1.13 35.53 5.52
CA LYS A 43 -1.30 34.27 6.21
C LYS A 43 -1.07 33.14 5.23
N SER A 44 0.18 32.74 5.03
CA SER A 44 0.53 31.43 4.49
C SER A 44 -0.07 30.40 5.45
N THR A 45 -1.16 29.81 5.07
CA THR A 45 -1.71 28.65 5.76
C THR A 45 -0.61 27.59 5.73
N ILE A 46 0.13 27.43 6.82
CA ILE A 46 1.01 26.30 7.03
C ILE A 46 0.07 25.09 7.08
N THR A 47 -0.10 24.44 5.94
CA THR A 47 -0.78 23.15 5.87
C THR A 47 0.12 22.18 6.64
N GLN A 48 -0.27 21.85 7.87
CA GLN A 48 0.39 20.77 8.61
C GLN A 48 0.42 19.53 7.71
N PRO A 49 1.52 18.77 7.69
CA PRO A 49 1.54 17.50 6.95
C PRO A 49 0.40 16.64 7.48
N ILE A 50 -0.56 16.35 6.61
CA ILE A 50 -1.66 15.42 6.92
C ILE A 50 -0.99 14.05 7.04
N PHE A 51 -0.79 13.58 8.27
CA PHE A 51 -0.30 12.23 8.51
C PHE A 51 -1.32 11.25 7.93
N ALA A 52 -0.91 10.49 6.93
CA ALA A 52 -1.74 9.41 6.40
C ALA A 52 -2.04 8.40 7.52
N SER A 53 -3.30 8.15 7.75
CA SER A 53 -3.74 7.13 8.70
C SER A 53 -4.22 5.91 7.90
N ASN A 54 -3.73 4.73 8.27
CA ASN A 54 -4.11 3.49 7.62
C ASN A 54 -5.20 2.76 8.42
N THR A 55 -6.26 2.36 7.75
CA THR A 55 -7.34 1.55 8.32
C THR A 55 -7.30 0.15 7.72
N THR A 56 -7.15 -0.87 8.56
CA THR A 56 -7.18 -2.27 8.14
C THR A 56 -8.61 -2.75 7.95
N LYS A 57 -8.88 -3.40 6.83
CA LYS A 57 -10.16 -3.98 6.45
C LYS A 57 -9.97 -5.40 5.92
N ASN A 58 -11.05 -6.16 5.79
CA ASN A 58 -11.09 -7.43 5.07
C ASN A 58 -12.45 -7.66 4.42
N THR A 59 -12.49 -8.59 3.45
CA THR A 59 -13.71 -8.90 2.68
C THR A 59 -14.57 -9.99 3.30
N GLY A 60 -14.18 -10.53 4.46
CA GLY A 60 -14.79 -11.72 5.04
C GLY A 60 -14.39 -13.00 4.30
N PHE A 61 -14.37 -14.12 5.02
CA PHE A 61 -14.08 -15.43 4.44
C PHE A 61 -15.23 -15.96 3.58
N ASN A 62 -14.92 -16.41 2.38
CA ASN A 62 -15.83 -17.08 1.45
C ASN A 62 -15.13 -18.32 0.86
N ASP A 63 -15.93 -19.33 0.48
CA ASP A 63 -15.45 -20.54 -0.18
C ASP A 63 -14.60 -20.20 -1.41
N ARG A 64 -13.41 -20.81 -1.49
CA ARG A 64 -12.44 -20.63 -2.59
C ARG A 64 -12.73 -21.49 -3.83
N GLY A 65 -13.79 -22.31 -3.82
CA GLY A 65 -14.20 -23.14 -4.93
C GLY A 65 -13.10 -24.07 -5.47
N GLY A 66 -12.36 -24.74 -4.58
CA GLY A 66 -11.23 -25.58 -4.98
C GLY A 66 -10.02 -24.82 -5.56
N GLY A 67 -10.02 -23.49 -5.48
CA GLY A 67 -8.96 -22.62 -6.01
C GLY A 67 -9.24 -22.05 -7.41
N ASN A 68 -10.47 -22.15 -7.90
CA ASN A 68 -10.89 -21.57 -9.17
C ASN A 68 -10.97 -20.04 -9.07
N THR A 69 -10.44 -19.34 -10.07
CA THR A 69 -10.35 -17.87 -10.13
C THR A 69 -11.71 -17.17 -10.06
N ILE A 70 -12.78 -17.81 -10.58
CA ILE A 70 -14.12 -17.20 -10.58
C ILE A 70 -14.63 -16.88 -9.18
N PHE A 71 -14.18 -17.61 -8.15
CA PHE A 71 -14.59 -17.39 -6.76
C PHE A 71 -14.01 -16.13 -6.12
N LEU A 72 -13.09 -15.43 -6.80
CA LEU A 72 -12.67 -14.08 -6.41
C LEU A 72 -13.78 -13.04 -6.61
N ASP A 73 -14.83 -13.35 -7.37
CA ASP A 73 -16.01 -12.50 -7.59
C ASP A 73 -16.81 -12.20 -6.32
N ARG A 74 -16.59 -12.98 -5.25
CA ARG A 74 -17.21 -12.82 -3.93
C ARG A 74 -16.58 -11.75 -3.07
N HIS A 75 -15.48 -11.14 -3.54
CA HIS A 75 -14.67 -10.21 -2.76
C HIS A 75 -14.65 -8.84 -3.41
N ASN A 76 -15.11 -7.84 -2.65
CA ASN A 76 -15.08 -6.43 -3.03
C ASN A 76 -14.19 -5.67 -2.04
N LEU A 77 -13.03 -5.20 -2.49
CA LEU A 77 -12.20 -4.31 -1.70
C LEU A 77 -12.70 -2.89 -1.88
N ASN A 78 -13.03 -2.21 -0.78
CA ASN A 78 -13.60 -0.87 -0.82
C ASN A 78 -13.05 0.01 0.30
N CYS A 79 -12.34 1.05 -0.09
CA CYS A 79 -11.81 2.08 0.79
C CYS A 79 -12.67 3.36 0.83
N ASP A 80 -13.85 3.36 0.19
CA ASP A 80 -14.77 4.48 0.11
C ASP A 80 -14.12 5.73 -0.51
N SER A 81 -13.88 6.77 0.28
CA SER A 81 -13.21 8.01 -0.12
C SER A 81 -11.69 7.98 0.06
N ASN A 82 -11.11 6.83 0.37
CA ASN A 82 -9.68 6.65 0.62
C ASN A 82 -9.04 5.77 -0.45
N GLY A 83 -7.71 5.84 -0.59
CA GLY A 83 -6.96 4.98 -1.50
C GLY A 83 -6.62 3.62 -0.87
N ILE A 84 -6.56 2.56 -1.66
CA ILE A 84 -6.01 1.28 -1.24
C ILE A 84 -4.49 1.43 -1.12
N ASN A 85 -3.94 1.15 0.07
CA ASN A 85 -2.50 1.19 0.33
C ASN A 85 -1.85 -0.19 0.10
N SER A 86 -2.54 -1.27 0.51
CA SER A 86 -2.02 -2.63 0.40
C SER A 86 -3.14 -3.64 0.34
N PHE A 87 -2.88 -4.82 -0.24
CA PHE A 87 -3.77 -5.97 -0.15
C PHE A 87 -3.03 -7.29 -0.34
N ILE A 88 -3.58 -8.35 0.26
CA ILE A 88 -3.12 -9.73 0.13
C ILE A 88 -4.31 -10.69 0.20
N LEU A 89 -4.28 -11.76 -0.60
CA LEU A 89 -5.23 -12.86 -0.44
C LEU A 89 -4.76 -13.79 0.66
N VAL A 90 -5.62 -14.12 1.61
CA VAL A 90 -5.36 -15.09 2.68
C VAL A 90 -6.37 -16.23 2.64
N ASN A 91 -5.93 -17.42 3.02
CA ASN A 91 -6.76 -18.61 3.06
C ASN A 91 -6.83 -19.10 4.51
N ASP A 92 -7.98 -19.68 4.89
CA ASP A 92 -8.09 -20.43 6.13
C ASP A 92 -7.90 -21.96 5.88
N GLU A 93 -7.85 -22.73 6.96
CA GLU A 93 -7.74 -24.19 6.94
C GLU A 93 -9.03 -24.88 6.48
N LYS A 94 -10.17 -24.15 6.48
CA LYS A 94 -11.49 -24.68 6.11
C LYS A 94 -11.80 -24.57 4.63
N GLY A 95 -10.84 -24.11 3.82
CA GLY A 95 -11.02 -23.99 2.38
C GLY A 95 -11.67 -22.68 1.94
N ASN A 96 -11.67 -21.66 2.79
CA ASN A 96 -12.13 -20.32 2.44
C ASN A 96 -10.95 -19.39 2.14
N MET A 97 -11.26 -18.26 1.49
CA MET A 97 -10.33 -17.19 1.22
C MET A 97 -10.98 -15.82 1.51
N ARG A 98 -10.14 -14.80 1.73
CA ARG A 98 -10.53 -13.39 1.80
C ARG A 98 -9.36 -12.51 1.38
N TYR A 99 -9.64 -11.27 1.07
CA TYR A 99 -8.61 -10.24 1.02
C TYR A 99 -8.51 -9.53 2.37
N ASP A 100 -7.28 -9.42 2.89
CA ASP A 100 -6.91 -8.45 3.91
C ASP A 100 -6.31 -7.25 3.19
N TYR A 101 -6.72 -6.02 3.55
CA TYR A 101 -6.28 -4.82 2.86
C TYR A 101 -6.27 -3.59 3.78
N ASN A 102 -5.43 -2.62 3.45
CA ASN A 102 -5.34 -1.35 4.15
C ASN A 102 -5.80 -0.20 3.24
N CYS A 103 -6.54 0.72 3.85
CA CYS A 103 -6.97 1.97 3.24
C CYS A 103 -6.15 3.11 3.84
N SER A 104 -5.53 3.93 3.01
CA SER A 104 -4.80 5.12 3.44
C SER A 104 -5.66 6.36 3.26
N SER A 105 -5.92 7.06 4.36
CA SER A 105 -6.53 8.38 4.35
C SER A 105 -5.42 9.43 4.28
N GLY A 106 -5.41 10.23 3.27
CA GLY A 106 -4.45 11.30 3.08
C GLY A 106 -4.57 11.89 1.69
N GLY A 107 -4.01 13.08 1.52
CA GLY A 107 -4.12 13.81 0.25
C GLY A 107 -5.52 14.34 -0.05
N ASN A 108 -5.59 15.21 -1.03
CA ASN A 108 -6.85 15.75 -1.55
C ASN A 108 -7.43 14.85 -2.63
N LEU A 109 -7.68 13.56 -2.28
CA LEU A 109 -8.38 12.65 -3.18
C LEU A 109 -9.86 13.03 -3.22
N GLN A 110 -10.39 13.22 -4.44
CA GLN A 110 -11.73 13.74 -4.63
C GLN A 110 -12.52 12.82 -5.57
N LYS A 111 -12.96 13.31 -6.66
CA LYS A 111 -13.89 12.70 -7.59
C LYS A 111 -13.63 11.20 -7.87
N LEU A 112 -14.60 10.37 -7.48
CA LEU A 112 -14.65 8.95 -7.80
C LEU A 112 -15.07 8.73 -9.26
N SER A 113 -14.35 7.87 -9.99
CA SER A 113 -14.68 7.45 -11.35
C SER A 113 -14.76 5.93 -11.45
N ASP A 114 -15.81 5.44 -12.12
CA ASP A 114 -15.99 4.01 -12.40
C ASP A 114 -15.22 3.62 -13.67
N LYS A 115 -14.54 2.49 -13.61
CA LYS A 115 -13.78 1.90 -14.72
C LYS A 115 -13.93 0.38 -14.73
N ASP A 116 -13.60 -0.24 -15.84
CA ASP A 116 -13.43 -1.70 -15.94
C ASP A 116 -12.30 -2.07 -16.90
N THR A 117 -11.87 -3.33 -16.85
CA THR A 117 -10.77 -3.86 -17.68
C THR A 117 -11.24 -4.52 -18.96
N GLY A 118 -12.55 -4.50 -19.24
CA GLY A 118 -13.14 -5.29 -20.32
C GLY A 118 -13.17 -6.80 -20.02
N PHE A 119 -14.12 -7.50 -20.60
CA PHE A 119 -14.25 -8.95 -20.44
C PHE A 119 -13.20 -9.71 -21.25
N ASN A 120 -12.54 -10.67 -20.59
CA ASN A 120 -11.62 -11.63 -21.19
C ASN A 120 -11.93 -13.04 -20.68
N SER A 121 -11.54 -14.08 -21.44
CA SER A 121 -11.71 -15.48 -21.04
C SER A 121 -11.17 -15.75 -19.63
N ASP A 122 -11.94 -16.50 -18.83
CA ASP A 122 -11.56 -16.95 -17.49
C ASP A 122 -10.55 -18.10 -17.50
N GLY A 123 -10.22 -18.64 -18.69
CA GLY A 123 -9.29 -19.75 -18.85
C GLY A 123 -9.70 -21.02 -18.10
N GLY A 124 -11.00 -21.26 -17.94
CA GLY A 124 -11.52 -22.38 -17.14
C GLY A 124 -11.26 -22.21 -15.64
N GLY A 125 -11.12 -20.97 -15.19
CA GLY A 125 -10.86 -20.62 -13.80
C GLY A 125 -9.39 -20.69 -13.37
N ASN A 126 -8.48 -20.65 -14.33
CA ASN A 126 -7.05 -20.62 -14.05
C ASN A 126 -6.57 -19.18 -13.74
N ILE A 127 -5.88 -19.02 -12.60
CA ILE A 127 -5.42 -17.71 -12.09
C ILE A 127 -4.53 -16.93 -13.06
N ILE A 128 -3.77 -17.64 -13.94
CA ILE A 128 -2.87 -16.97 -14.87
C ILE A 128 -3.61 -16.07 -15.86
N TYR A 129 -4.89 -16.33 -16.13
CA TYR A 129 -5.71 -15.52 -17.04
C TYR A 129 -6.07 -14.13 -16.49
N LEU A 130 -5.77 -13.84 -15.21
CA LEU A 130 -5.82 -12.48 -14.67
C LEU A 130 -4.73 -11.58 -15.25
N ASP A 131 -3.71 -12.13 -15.91
CA ASP A 131 -2.66 -11.37 -16.60
C ASP A 131 -3.19 -10.53 -17.77
N ARG A 132 -4.41 -10.81 -18.24
CA ARG A 132 -5.11 -10.07 -19.30
C ARG A 132 -5.75 -8.77 -18.83
N HIS A 133 -5.80 -8.57 -17.51
CA HIS A 133 -6.46 -7.43 -16.87
C HIS A 133 -5.44 -6.49 -16.27
N ASN A 134 -5.52 -5.22 -16.67
CA ASN A 134 -4.71 -4.15 -16.11
C ASN A 134 -5.65 -3.14 -15.42
N ILE A 135 -5.61 -3.10 -14.10
CA ILE A 135 -6.26 -2.04 -13.33
C ILE A 135 -5.32 -0.85 -13.37
N ASP A 136 -5.78 0.28 -13.91
CA ASP A 136 -4.99 1.49 -14.02
C ASP A 136 -5.87 2.74 -13.85
N CYS A 137 -5.62 3.44 -12.76
CA CYS A 137 -6.27 4.71 -12.47
C CYS A 137 -5.66 5.88 -13.26
N GLY A 138 -4.50 5.70 -13.86
CA GLY A 138 -3.76 6.74 -14.56
C GLY A 138 -2.90 7.58 -13.63
N SER A 139 -2.33 8.66 -14.18
CA SER A 139 -1.57 9.64 -13.40
C SER A 139 -2.50 10.41 -12.46
N ASN A 140 -1.98 10.83 -11.32
CA ASN A 140 -2.68 11.63 -10.32
C ASN A 140 -3.97 11.01 -9.79
N SER A 141 -4.03 9.66 -9.74
CA SER A 141 -5.22 8.96 -9.24
C SER A 141 -4.83 7.75 -8.40
N ALA A 142 -5.65 7.46 -7.40
CA ALA A 142 -5.53 6.34 -6.49
C ALA A 142 -6.64 5.32 -6.75
N LEU A 143 -6.34 4.04 -6.58
CA LEU A 143 -7.34 2.98 -6.59
C LEU A 143 -8.09 2.99 -5.24
N ALA A 144 -9.42 3.14 -5.30
CA ALA A 144 -10.27 3.15 -4.11
C ALA A 144 -11.03 1.85 -3.90
N GLN A 145 -11.40 1.20 -4.97
CA GLN A 145 -12.22 -0.02 -4.94
C GLN A 145 -11.91 -0.91 -6.13
N PHE A 146 -11.97 -2.24 -5.94
CA PHE A 146 -12.07 -3.17 -7.04
C PHE A 146 -12.77 -4.46 -6.64
N ASN A 147 -13.40 -5.10 -7.62
CA ASN A 147 -13.91 -6.46 -7.52
C ASN A 147 -13.85 -7.16 -8.88
N LEU A 148 -13.66 -8.48 -8.84
CA LEU A 148 -13.78 -9.31 -10.03
C LEU A 148 -15.26 -9.59 -10.29
N ILE A 149 -15.69 -9.56 -11.54
CA ILE A 149 -17.02 -10.01 -11.97
C ILE A 149 -16.90 -10.96 -13.14
N ARG A 150 -17.86 -11.84 -13.28
CA ARG A 150 -18.00 -12.80 -14.37
C ARG A 150 -19.28 -12.59 -15.15
N ASN A 151 -19.31 -13.08 -16.38
CA ASN A 151 -20.51 -13.18 -17.18
C ASN A 151 -20.84 -14.66 -17.52
N ASN A 152 -21.92 -14.88 -18.23
CA ASN A 152 -22.37 -16.21 -18.63
C ASN A 152 -21.54 -16.82 -19.80
N ASN A 153 -20.57 -16.10 -20.35
CA ASN A 153 -19.74 -16.50 -21.48
C ASN A 153 -18.35 -16.98 -21.05
N ASN A 154 -18.16 -17.40 -19.79
CA ASN A 154 -16.89 -17.81 -19.21
C ASN A 154 -15.81 -16.72 -19.35
N GLN A 155 -16.20 -15.47 -19.06
CA GLN A 155 -15.30 -14.33 -19.10
C GLN A 155 -15.32 -13.60 -17.75
N LEU A 156 -14.17 -13.01 -17.42
CA LEU A 156 -13.94 -12.20 -16.24
C LEU A 156 -13.56 -10.77 -16.64
N ARG A 157 -13.82 -9.82 -15.75
CA ARG A 157 -13.22 -8.48 -15.75
C ARG A 157 -13.12 -7.95 -14.32
N TYR A 158 -12.26 -7.00 -14.09
CA TYR A 158 -12.33 -6.17 -12.90
C TYR A 158 -13.21 -4.96 -13.17
N ASN A 159 -14.15 -4.69 -12.24
CA ASN A 159 -14.71 -3.38 -12.05
C ASN A 159 -13.91 -2.67 -10.96
N TYR A 160 -13.61 -1.40 -11.14
CA TYR A 160 -12.82 -0.65 -10.16
C TYR A 160 -13.16 0.83 -10.15
N LYS A 161 -12.85 1.48 -9.03
CA LYS A 161 -13.07 2.91 -8.84
C LYS A 161 -11.77 3.61 -8.51
N CYS A 162 -11.59 4.76 -9.13
CA CYS A 162 -10.41 5.60 -8.97
C CYS A 162 -10.79 6.94 -8.36
N LEU A 163 -9.99 7.41 -7.41
CA LEU A 163 -10.05 8.75 -6.84
C LEU A 163 -9.00 9.63 -7.50
N SER A 164 -9.38 10.75 -8.08
CA SER A 164 -8.43 11.72 -8.64
C SER A 164 -7.89 12.64 -7.56
N SER A 165 -6.62 13.02 -7.69
CA SER A 165 -5.98 14.08 -6.91
C SER A 165 -5.91 15.35 -7.74
N ASN A 166 -6.13 16.51 -7.12
CA ASN A 166 -5.90 17.81 -7.76
C ASN A 166 -4.40 18.16 -7.84
N GLU A 167 -3.59 17.54 -6.96
CA GLU A 167 -2.15 17.71 -6.94
C GLU A 167 -1.45 16.52 -7.60
N PRO A 168 -0.28 16.73 -8.22
CA PRO A 168 0.50 15.65 -8.79
C PRO A 168 0.87 14.60 -7.75
N LEU A 169 0.67 13.32 -8.08
CA LEU A 169 1.15 12.21 -7.26
C LEU A 169 2.53 11.76 -7.73
N TYR A 170 3.43 11.53 -6.80
CA TYR A 170 4.77 11.00 -7.07
C TYR A 170 4.76 9.48 -7.01
N CYS A 171 4.88 8.84 -8.16
CA CYS A 171 4.69 7.41 -8.29
C CYS A 171 5.99 6.65 -8.56
N ARG A 172 6.10 5.44 -7.99
CA ARG A 172 7.18 4.47 -8.26
C ARG A 172 6.61 3.11 -8.65
N ASN A 173 7.31 2.42 -9.53
CA ASN A 173 6.94 1.07 -9.93
C ASN A 173 7.45 0.05 -8.92
N MET A 174 6.63 -0.93 -8.63
CA MET A 174 6.89 -2.03 -7.70
C MET A 174 6.58 -3.36 -8.38
N THR A 175 7.23 -4.42 -7.88
CA THR A 175 6.94 -5.79 -8.31
C THR A 175 6.99 -6.70 -7.09
N THR A 176 6.02 -7.60 -6.95
CA THR A 176 6.09 -8.64 -5.90
C THR A 176 7.14 -9.68 -6.27
N THR A 177 7.68 -10.37 -5.27
CA THR A 177 8.56 -11.52 -5.53
C THR A 177 7.80 -12.58 -6.34
N PRO A 178 8.35 -13.08 -7.46
CA PRO A 178 7.71 -14.12 -8.24
C PRO A 178 7.40 -15.36 -7.39
N GLY A 179 6.15 -15.80 -7.45
CA GLY A 179 5.66 -17.00 -6.79
C GLY A 179 5.29 -18.09 -7.81
N LYS A 180 5.11 -19.33 -7.36
CA LYS A 180 4.72 -20.46 -8.21
C LYS A 180 3.34 -20.23 -8.82
N ALA A 181 3.16 -20.58 -10.10
CA ALA A 181 1.90 -20.56 -10.84
C ALA A 181 1.35 -21.97 -11.03
N THR A 182 0.52 -22.42 -10.09
CA THR A 182 -0.18 -23.73 -10.19
C THR A 182 -1.54 -23.61 -10.87
N GLY A 183 -1.96 -22.39 -11.17
CA GLY A 183 -3.25 -22.08 -11.76
C GLY A 183 -4.38 -21.88 -10.75
N LYS A 184 -4.10 -21.92 -9.45
CA LYS A 184 -5.10 -21.81 -8.38
C LYS A 184 -5.01 -20.46 -7.66
N THR A 185 -6.13 -19.99 -7.09
CA THR A 185 -6.18 -18.77 -6.26
C THR A 185 -5.22 -18.79 -5.09
N SER A 186 -4.85 -20.01 -4.59
CA SER A 186 -3.83 -20.16 -3.54
C SER A 186 -2.45 -19.59 -3.91
N ASP A 187 -2.15 -19.43 -5.19
CA ASP A 187 -0.87 -18.88 -5.65
C ASP A 187 -0.77 -17.37 -5.29
N LEU A 188 -1.91 -16.68 -5.20
CA LEU A 188 -1.96 -15.26 -4.85
C LEU A 188 -1.64 -14.97 -3.39
N LYS A 189 -1.67 -15.95 -2.49
CA LYS A 189 -1.38 -15.74 -1.07
C LYS A 189 0.05 -15.29 -0.79
N THR A 190 0.98 -15.54 -1.72
CA THR A 190 2.37 -15.09 -1.65
C THR A 190 2.58 -13.72 -2.30
N GLN A 191 1.53 -13.17 -2.92
CA GLN A 191 1.57 -11.94 -3.67
C GLN A 191 1.01 -10.80 -2.82
N ASN A 192 1.85 -10.22 -1.93
CA ASN A 192 1.49 -9.08 -1.12
C ASN A 192 1.83 -7.78 -1.85
N LEU A 193 0.81 -7.01 -2.24
CA LEU A 193 1.00 -5.66 -2.76
C LEU A 193 0.97 -4.70 -1.58
N SER A 194 2.06 -3.97 -1.36
CA SER A 194 2.16 -3.06 -0.22
C SER A 194 2.98 -1.83 -0.58
N CYS A 195 2.40 -0.68 -0.35
CA CYS A 195 3.02 0.63 -0.47
C CYS A 195 3.47 1.15 0.91
N ASN A 196 4.25 2.21 0.97
CA ASN A 196 4.58 2.87 2.22
C ASN A 196 3.32 3.49 2.85
N ASN A 197 3.37 3.84 4.13
CA ASN A 197 2.20 4.33 4.87
C ASN A 197 1.54 5.59 4.29
N ASP A 198 2.33 6.42 3.60
CA ASP A 198 1.91 7.67 2.96
C ASP A 198 1.68 7.54 1.44
N GLU A 199 1.57 6.30 0.96
CA GLU A 199 1.34 5.98 -0.45
C GLU A 199 0.04 5.21 -0.65
N VAL A 200 -0.44 5.21 -1.88
CA VAL A 200 -1.59 4.44 -2.36
C VAL A 200 -1.26 3.70 -3.65
N ILE A 201 -1.96 2.60 -3.90
CA ILE A 201 -1.88 1.90 -5.17
C ILE A 201 -2.64 2.70 -6.23
N SER A 202 -2.01 2.99 -7.36
CA SER A 202 -2.63 3.62 -8.53
C SER A 202 -2.95 2.61 -9.63
N SER A 203 -2.14 1.58 -9.77
CA SER A 203 -2.35 0.53 -10.77
C SER A 203 -1.79 -0.80 -10.30
N PHE A 204 -2.35 -1.90 -10.81
CA PHE A 204 -1.73 -3.23 -10.70
C PHE A 204 -2.12 -4.15 -11.86
N LYS A 205 -1.22 -5.08 -12.15
CA LYS A 205 -1.41 -6.12 -13.16
C LYS A 205 -0.71 -7.40 -12.74
N LEU A 206 -1.38 -8.54 -12.84
CA LEU A 206 -0.71 -9.84 -12.75
C LEU A 206 0.18 -10.03 -13.98
N THR A 207 1.39 -10.52 -13.78
CA THR A 207 2.34 -10.84 -14.85
C THR A 207 2.89 -12.23 -14.67
N ARG A 208 3.47 -12.75 -15.74
CA ARG A 208 4.11 -14.08 -15.77
C ARG A 208 5.59 -13.90 -16.10
N PRO A 209 6.48 -13.69 -15.09
CA PRO A 209 7.91 -13.56 -15.33
C PRO A 209 8.52 -14.79 -16.02
N THR A 210 7.97 -15.99 -15.72
CA THR A 210 8.28 -17.25 -16.40
C THR A 210 6.97 -18.02 -16.64
N ASN A 211 7.04 -19.13 -17.37
CA ASN A 211 5.85 -19.99 -17.60
C ASN A 211 5.25 -20.55 -16.30
N ASP A 212 6.09 -20.75 -15.27
CA ASP A 212 5.71 -21.39 -14.00
C ASP A 212 5.63 -20.40 -12.83
N SER A 213 5.69 -19.10 -13.10
CA SER A 213 5.65 -18.09 -12.05
C SER A 213 4.71 -16.94 -12.36
N ILE A 214 4.15 -16.36 -11.29
CA ILE A 214 3.35 -15.13 -11.32
C ILE A 214 3.96 -14.09 -10.39
N ALA A 215 3.75 -12.83 -10.74
CA ALA A 215 4.05 -11.68 -9.90
C ALA A 215 3.07 -10.56 -10.22
N TYR A 216 2.79 -9.68 -9.27
CA TYR A 216 2.12 -8.42 -9.56
C TYR A 216 3.15 -7.34 -9.86
N GLN A 217 2.95 -6.63 -10.95
CA GLN A 217 3.51 -5.30 -11.18
C GLN A 217 2.47 -4.29 -10.71
N TYR A 218 2.88 -3.30 -9.91
CA TYR A 218 1.98 -2.30 -9.37
C TYR A 218 2.69 -0.97 -9.17
N LYS A 219 1.92 0.08 -9.01
CA LYS A 219 2.43 1.44 -8.86
C LYS A 219 1.97 2.00 -7.52
N CYS A 220 2.93 2.42 -6.69
CA CYS A 220 2.70 3.14 -5.45
C CYS A 220 2.88 4.63 -5.69
N CYS A 221 1.90 5.43 -5.28
CA CYS A 221 1.89 6.87 -5.47
C CYS A 221 1.75 7.57 -4.13
N LYS A 222 2.63 8.55 -3.88
CA LYS A 222 2.61 9.42 -2.70
C LYS A 222 1.81 10.68 -2.98
N TYR A 223 1.04 11.12 -1.96
CA TYR A 223 0.31 12.38 -1.97
C TYR A 223 1.24 13.59 -1.95
#